data_464b84065d041e00a9d141497dffb821
#
_entry.id   464b84065d041e00a9d141497dffb821
#
_cell.length_a   1.000
_cell.length_b   1.000
_cell.length_c   1.000
_cell.angle_alpha   90.00
_cell.angle_beta   90.00
_cell.angle_gamma   90.00
#
_symmetry.space_group_name_H-M   'P 1'
#
loop_
_entity.id
_entity.type
_entity.pdbx_description
1 polymer ?
#
loop_
_entity_poly.entity_id
_entity_poly.type
_entity_poly.pdbx_seq_one_letter_code
_entity_poly.pdbx_strand_id
1 'polypeptide(L)'
;MNLYRKLLLAQAPIAIALTLVGIFSVVVVSYLGSHSQTILKDNYRSVLAAQRMKEAIERMDSGALFIVAGERQKGFEQAEKNRPIFEAELKVQEGNITEAGEKEFTVGLRNAWTDYQAKFAKLEKSTGADEARQFYFSELESAFYKVKAAADEILAINQDTMVRKSDEVRRTGERMNAVTIVVALLALALGGFVSTLLTRRLLQPLSALSEATHRIGEGHFDTRARVRGNDELAQLARDFNAMAGRLAEYRKSSLGELLQAHLSMQAAIDSLTDPVVIFSVAGD
;
A
#
# COMPACT_ATOMS: atom_id res chain seq x y z
N MET A 1 28.96 22.26 8.48
CA MET A 1 27.59 21.73 8.60
C MET A 1 27.41 21.31 10.03
N ASN A 2 26.40 21.84 10.71
CA ASN A 2 26.15 21.63 12.14
C ASN A 2 25.83 20.16 12.45
N LEU A 3 26.18 19.69 13.64
CA LEU A 3 25.94 18.32 14.12
C LEU A 3 24.46 17.90 13.95
N TYR A 4 23.54 18.79 14.26
CA TYR A 4 22.09 18.58 14.07
C TYR A 4 21.72 18.21 12.63
N ARG A 5 22.25 18.94 11.64
CA ARG A 5 22.03 18.64 10.20
C ARG A 5 22.63 17.31 9.79
N LYS A 6 23.78 16.93 10.37
CA LYS A 6 24.40 15.63 10.10
C LYS A 6 23.56 14.48 10.64
N LEU A 7 23.00 14.62 11.84
CA LEU A 7 22.10 13.64 12.46
C LEU A 7 20.79 13.49 11.67
N LEU A 8 20.19 14.60 11.22
CA LEU A 8 19.02 14.55 10.33
C LEU A 8 19.32 13.81 9.02
N LEU A 9 20.46 14.10 8.40
CA LEU A 9 20.88 13.40 7.18
C LEU A 9 21.16 11.92 7.40
N ALA A 10 21.59 11.53 8.60
CA ALA A 10 21.76 10.11 8.92
C ALA A 10 20.43 9.34 9.01
N GLN A 11 19.32 10.02 9.28
CA GLN A 11 17.97 9.42 9.30
C GLN A 11 17.25 9.53 7.96
N ALA A 12 17.70 10.41 7.06
CA ALA A 12 17.09 10.60 5.74
C ALA A 12 16.90 9.31 4.92
N PRO A 13 17.84 8.34 4.89
CA PRO A 13 17.66 7.10 4.13
C PRO A 13 16.44 6.30 4.58
N ILE A 14 16.16 6.23 5.88
CA ILE A 14 14.97 5.52 6.40
C ILE A 14 13.71 6.27 6.00
N ALA A 15 13.69 7.60 6.17
CA ALA A 15 12.53 8.42 5.82
C ALA A 15 12.21 8.33 4.32
N ILE A 16 13.23 8.39 3.45
CA ILE A 16 13.09 8.23 2.00
C ILE A 16 12.56 6.84 1.67
N ALA A 17 13.12 5.78 2.26
CA ALA A 17 12.67 4.41 2.04
C ALA A 17 11.19 4.23 2.40
N LEU A 18 10.77 4.71 3.58
CA LEU A 18 9.38 4.64 4.03
C LEU A 18 8.43 5.43 3.10
N THR A 19 8.85 6.62 2.66
CA THR A 19 8.07 7.44 1.73
C THR A 19 7.88 6.74 0.40
N LEU A 20 8.94 6.15 -0.18
CA LEU A 20 8.87 5.41 -1.44
C LEU A 20 7.97 4.18 -1.34
N VAL A 21 8.06 3.41 -0.25
CA VAL A 21 7.17 2.27 0.02
C VAL A 21 5.72 2.74 0.16
N GLY A 22 5.47 3.86 0.85
CA GLY A 22 4.13 4.44 0.97
C GLY A 22 3.54 4.84 -0.38
N ILE A 23 4.30 5.55 -1.21
CA ILE A 23 3.87 5.93 -2.57
C ILE A 23 3.58 4.68 -3.41
N PHE A 24 4.48 3.69 -3.40
CA PHE A 24 4.28 2.44 -4.13
C PHE A 24 3.01 1.71 -3.70
N SER A 25 2.75 1.60 -2.38
CA SER A 25 1.53 0.98 -1.84
C SER A 25 0.25 1.69 -2.31
N VAL A 26 0.24 3.03 -2.32
CA VAL A 26 -0.91 3.81 -2.82
C VAL A 26 -1.16 3.54 -4.30
N VAL A 27 -0.10 3.49 -5.12
CA VAL A 27 -0.22 3.18 -6.56
C VAL A 27 -0.81 1.78 -6.77
N VAL A 28 -0.33 0.78 -6.03
CA VAL A 28 -0.83 -0.61 -6.10
C VAL A 28 -2.31 -0.68 -5.74
N VAL A 29 -2.72 -0.07 -4.63
CA VAL A 29 -4.12 -0.06 -4.17
C VAL A 29 -5.02 0.66 -5.19
N SER A 30 -4.59 1.80 -5.73
CA SER A 30 -5.35 2.55 -6.74
C SER A 30 -5.51 1.74 -8.04
N TYR A 31 -4.46 1.06 -8.48
CA TYR A 31 -4.51 0.20 -9.66
C TYR A 31 -5.51 -0.95 -9.51
N LEU A 32 -5.45 -1.68 -8.38
CA LEU A 32 -6.38 -2.78 -8.09
C LEU A 32 -7.83 -2.30 -7.96
N GLY A 33 -8.04 -1.15 -7.29
CA GLY A 33 -9.37 -0.57 -7.10
C GLY A 33 -10.03 -0.18 -8.43
N SER A 34 -9.30 0.45 -9.35
CA SER A 34 -9.85 0.86 -10.65
C SER A 34 -10.23 -0.34 -11.54
N HIS A 35 -9.41 -1.39 -11.57
CA HIS A 35 -9.70 -2.60 -12.34
C HIS A 35 -10.93 -3.35 -11.81
N SER A 36 -11.07 -3.46 -10.50
CA SER A 36 -12.24 -4.10 -9.86
C SER A 36 -13.55 -3.37 -10.17
N GLN A 37 -13.55 -2.04 -10.17
CA GLN A 37 -14.76 -1.25 -10.45
C GLN A 37 -15.26 -1.40 -11.90
N THR A 38 -14.37 -1.46 -12.87
CA THR A 38 -14.75 -1.60 -14.28
C THR A 38 -15.43 -2.95 -14.53
N ILE A 39 -14.86 -4.04 -13.99
CA ILE A 39 -15.42 -5.39 -14.11
C ILE A 39 -16.83 -5.45 -13.53
N LEU A 40 -17.02 -4.91 -12.33
CA LEU A 40 -18.31 -4.92 -11.65
C LEU A 40 -19.34 -4.07 -12.41
N LYS A 41 -18.97 -2.92 -12.94
CA LYS A 41 -19.90 -2.01 -13.57
C LYS A 41 -20.43 -2.54 -14.90
N ASP A 42 -19.55 -3.00 -15.76
CA ASP A 42 -19.92 -3.34 -17.16
C ASP A 42 -20.56 -4.73 -17.25
N ASN A 43 -19.95 -5.76 -16.69
CA ASN A 43 -20.51 -7.11 -16.72
C ASN A 43 -21.78 -7.25 -15.85
N TYR A 44 -21.82 -6.59 -14.68
CA TYR A 44 -23.03 -6.61 -13.83
C TYR A 44 -24.23 -5.98 -14.53
N ARG A 45 -24.00 -4.95 -15.37
CA ARG A 45 -25.08 -4.33 -16.16
C ARG A 45 -25.69 -5.30 -17.16
N SER A 46 -24.87 -6.10 -17.87
CA SER A 46 -25.35 -7.17 -18.77
C SER A 46 -26.08 -8.26 -18.00
N VAL A 47 -25.56 -8.70 -16.84
CA VAL A 47 -26.24 -9.68 -15.97
C VAL A 47 -27.62 -9.20 -15.57
N LEU A 48 -27.74 -7.97 -15.11
CA LEU A 48 -29.01 -7.38 -14.67
C LEU A 48 -29.99 -7.23 -15.85
N ALA A 49 -29.52 -6.79 -17.01
CA ALA A 49 -30.33 -6.68 -18.21
C ALA A 49 -30.86 -8.06 -18.65
N ALA A 50 -30.01 -9.09 -18.68
CA ALA A 50 -30.42 -10.46 -19.02
C ALA A 50 -31.45 -11.01 -18.04
N GLN A 51 -31.28 -10.82 -16.72
CA GLN A 51 -32.24 -11.25 -15.70
C GLN A 51 -33.61 -10.55 -15.88
N ARG A 52 -33.63 -9.23 -16.12
CA ARG A 52 -34.87 -8.49 -16.32
C ARG A 52 -35.56 -8.87 -17.63
N MET A 53 -34.78 -9.13 -18.69
CA MET A 53 -35.35 -9.68 -19.94
C MET A 53 -35.99 -11.04 -19.73
N LYS A 54 -35.35 -11.93 -18.95
CA LYS A 54 -35.92 -13.22 -18.60
C LYS A 54 -37.22 -13.09 -17.80
N GLU A 55 -37.25 -12.22 -16.80
CA GLU A 55 -38.48 -11.97 -16.05
C GLU A 55 -39.59 -11.41 -16.94
N ALA A 56 -39.26 -10.44 -17.81
CA ALA A 56 -40.24 -9.84 -18.73
C ALA A 56 -40.81 -10.87 -19.71
N ILE A 57 -39.96 -11.72 -20.31
CA ILE A 57 -40.45 -12.74 -21.23
C ILE A 57 -41.29 -13.84 -20.55
N GLU A 58 -40.93 -14.23 -19.32
CA GLU A 58 -41.72 -15.19 -18.51
C GLU A 58 -43.10 -14.60 -18.15
N ARG A 59 -43.18 -13.30 -17.84
CA ARG A 59 -44.46 -12.60 -17.64
C ARG A 59 -45.28 -12.53 -18.91
N MET A 60 -44.64 -12.30 -20.07
CA MET A 60 -45.34 -12.30 -21.37
C MET A 60 -45.85 -13.67 -21.73
N ASP A 61 -45.08 -14.72 -21.47
CA ASP A 61 -45.49 -16.11 -21.70
C ASP A 61 -46.66 -16.51 -20.80
N SER A 62 -46.66 -16.11 -19.53
CA SER A 62 -47.80 -16.23 -18.64
C SER A 62 -49.04 -15.49 -19.20
N GLY A 63 -48.84 -14.32 -19.84
CA GLY A 63 -49.88 -13.60 -20.57
C GLY A 63 -50.45 -14.42 -21.74
N ALA A 64 -49.57 -15.07 -22.53
CA ALA A 64 -49.99 -15.97 -23.60
C ALA A 64 -50.84 -17.14 -23.08
N LEU A 65 -50.46 -17.74 -21.95
CA LEU A 65 -51.22 -18.80 -21.32
C LEU A 65 -52.60 -18.32 -20.80
N PHE A 66 -52.72 -17.09 -20.31
CA PHE A 66 -54.03 -16.49 -20.00
C PHE A 66 -54.90 -16.38 -21.25
N ILE A 67 -54.37 -16.01 -22.40
CA ILE A 67 -55.09 -15.97 -23.69
C ILE A 67 -55.60 -17.40 -24.05
N VAL A 68 -54.73 -18.39 -23.94
CA VAL A 68 -55.08 -19.82 -24.16
C VAL A 68 -56.17 -20.31 -23.20
N ALA A 69 -56.19 -19.85 -21.96
CA ALA A 69 -57.18 -20.18 -20.97
C ALA A 69 -58.49 -19.39 -21.12
N GLY A 70 -58.63 -18.52 -22.12
CA GLY A 70 -59.81 -17.69 -22.37
C GLY A 70 -59.82 -16.30 -21.71
N GLU A 71 -58.85 -16.04 -20.85
CA GLU A 71 -58.68 -14.76 -20.14
C GLU A 71 -57.90 -13.74 -20.99
N ARG A 72 -58.43 -13.43 -22.20
CA ARG A 72 -57.69 -12.66 -23.21
C ARG A 72 -57.29 -11.26 -22.73
N GLN A 73 -58.22 -10.54 -22.11
CA GLN A 73 -57.96 -9.16 -21.65
C GLN A 73 -56.74 -9.14 -20.67
N LYS A 74 -56.76 -10.02 -19.70
CA LYS A 74 -55.71 -10.17 -18.72
C LYS A 74 -54.35 -10.56 -19.36
N GLY A 75 -54.39 -11.44 -20.36
CA GLY A 75 -53.19 -11.84 -21.10
C GLY A 75 -52.59 -10.67 -21.88
N PHE A 76 -53.38 -9.88 -22.57
CA PHE A 76 -52.90 -8.68 -23.28
C PHE A 76 -52.32 -7.64 -22.36
N GLU A 77 -53.03 -7.27 -21.25
CA GLU A 77 -52.52 -6.31 -20.31
C GLU A 77 -51.18 -6.73 -19.73
N GLN A 78 -50.97 -8.02 -19.44
CA GLN A 78 -49.72 -8.53 -18.94
C GLN A 78 -48.60 -8.47 -19.98
N ALA A 79 -48.88 -8.80 -21.24
CA ALA A 79 -47.89 -8.73 -22.33
C ALA A 79 -47.50 -7.24 -22.62
N GLU A 80 -48.49 -6.36 -22.74
CA GLU A 80 -48.29 -4.94 -22.99
C GLU A 80 -47.46 -4.24 -21.90
N LYS A 81 -47.64 -4.64 -20.64
CA LYS A 81 -46.84 -4.14 -19.51
C LYS A 81 -45.38 -4.56 -19.57
N ASN A 82 -45.10 -5.82 -20.02
CA ASN A 82 -43.76 -6.38 -19.94
C ASN A 82 -42.95 -6.23 -21.23
N ARG A 83 -43.58 -6.07 -22.39
CA ARG A 83 -42.94 -5.83 -23.70
C ARG A 83 -41.96 -4.64 -23.65
N PRO A 84 -42.35 -3.42 -23.20
CA PRO A 84 -41.43 -2.29 -23.12
C PRO A 84 -40.27 -2.51 -22.14
N ILE A 85 -40.45 -3.32 -21.09
CA ILE A 85 -39.40 -3.67 -20.13
C ILE A 85 -38.35 -4.50 -20.85
N PHE A 86 -38.77 -5.55 -21.59
CA PHE A 86 -37.86 -6.37 -22.37
C PHE A 86 -37.06 -5.55 -23.40
N GLU A 87 -37.75 -4.69 -24.18
CA GLU A 87 -37.12 -3.83 -25.19
C GLU A 87 -36.11 -2.85 -24.59
N ALA A 88 -36.43 -2.25 -23.44
CA ALA A 88 -35.54 -1.34 -22.77
C ALA A 88 -34.24 -2.05 -22.30
N GLU A 89 -34.37 -3.23 -21.72
CA GLU A 89 -33.22 -4.00 -21.24
C GLU A 89 -32.42 -4.60 -22.40
N LEU A 90 -33.05 -5.01 -23.51
CA LEU A 90 -32.37 -5.44 -24.71
C LEU A 90 -31.54 -4.28 -25.33
N LYS A 91 -32.06 -3.07 -25.33
CA LYS A 91 -31.31 -1.88 -25.78
C LYS A 91 -30.13 -1.58 -24.85
N VAL A 92 -30.29 -1.80 -23.54
CA VAL A 92 -29.17 -1.70 -22.58
C VAL A 92 -28.08 -2.72 -22.93
N GLN A 93 -28.47 -3.97 -23.21
CA GLN A 93 -27.54 -5.03 -23.59
C GLN A 93 -26.82 -4.73 -24.91
N GLU A 94 -27.53 -4.27 -25.93
CA GLU A 94 -26.95 -3.87 -27.24
C GLU A 94 -25.92 -2.75 -27.10
N GLY A 95 -26.09 -1.85 -26.12
CA GLY A 95 -25.15 -0.77 -25.81
C GLY A 95 -24.02 -1.15 -24.85
N ASN A 96 -24.00 -2.39 -24.35
CA ASN A 96 -23.06 -2.85 -23.32
C ASN A 96 -22.36 -4.15 -23.67
N ILE A 97 -21.90 -4.27 -24.91
CA ILE A 97 -21.13 -5.45 -25.36
C ILE A 97 -19.67 -5.26 -24.95
N THR A 98 -19.21 -6.02 -23.98
CA THR A 98 -17.87 -5.87 -23.35
C THR A 98 -17.01 -7.11 -23.47
N GLU A 99 -17.63 -8.29 -23.76
CA GLU A 99 -16.94 -9.57 -23.81
C GLU A 99 -16.86 -10.14 -25.22
N ALA A 100 -15.80 -10.90 -25.48
CA ALA A 100 -15.64 -11.61 -26.75
C ALA A 100 -16.75 -12.65 -26.91
N GLY A 101 -17.45 -12.63 -28.06
CA GLY A 101 -18.59 -13.53 -28.33
C GLY A 101 -19.96 -12.99 -27.86
N GLU A 102 -20.01 -12.02 -26.94
CA GLU A 102 -21.26 -11.46 -26.42
C GLU A 102 -22.12 -10.81 -27.51
N LYS A 103 -21.47 -10.24 -28.54
CA LYS A 103 -22.17 -9.65 -29.69
C LYS A 103 -23.03 -10.66 -30.43
N GLU A 104 -22.52 -11.86 -30.61
CA GLU A 104 -23.22 -12.93 -31.32
C GLU A 104 -24.47 -13.39 -30.56
N PHE A 105 -24.35 -13.55 -29.25
CA PHE A 105 -25.46 -13.85 -28.35
C PHE A 105 -26.49 -12.73 -28.31
N THR A 106 -26.05 -11.47 -28.28
CA THR A 106 -26.96 -10.30 -28.29
C THR A 106 -27.75 -10.22 -29.63
N VAL A 107 -27.10 -10.46 -30.75
CA VAL A 107 -27.77 -10.52 -32.06
C VAL A 107 -28.75 -11.72 -32.11
N GLY A 108 -28.34 -12.89 -31.59
CA GLY A 108 -29.20 -14.06 -31.47
C GLY A 108 -30.45 -13.77 -30.63
N LEU A 109 -30.30 -13.09 -29.51
CA LEU A 109 -31.40 -12.68 -28.65
C LEU A 109 -32.36 -11.70 -29.37
N ARG A 110 -31.84 -10.70 -30.08
CA ARG A 110 -32.66 -9.79 -30.89
C ARG A 110 -33.48 -10.51 -31.94
N ASN A 111 -32.90 -11.49 -32.65
CA ASN A 111 -33.59 -12.29 -33.65
C ASN A 111 -34.67 -13.18 -33.02
N ALA A 112 -34.35 -13.85 -31.90
CA ALA A 112 -35.31 -14.68 -31.16
C ALA A 112 -36.49 -13.86 -30.64
N TRP A 113 -36.21 -12.68 -30.10
CA TRP A 113 -37.22 -11.73 -29.64
C TRP A 113 -38.13 -11.25 -30.76
N THR A 114 -37.59 -10.94 -31.93
CA THR A 114 -38.36 -10.50 -33.09
C THR A 114 -39.29 -11.63 -33.58
N ASP A 115 -38.81 -12.89 -33.61
CA ASP A 115 -39.64 -14.06 -33.94
C ASP A 115 -40.76 -14.28 -32.92
N TYR A 116 -40.43 -14.19 -31.62
CA TYR A 116 -41.41 -14.30 -30.53
C TYR A 116 -42.50 -13.23 -30.65
N GLN A 117 -42.16 -11.95 -30.87
CA GLN A 117 -43.13 -10.88 -31.05
C GLN A 117 -44.05 -11.12 -32.24
N ALA A 118 -43.51 -11.56 -33.39
CA ALA A 118 -44.29 -11.85 -34.57
C ALA A 118 -45.31 -13.02 -34.32
N LYS A 119 -44.89 -14.01 -33.57
CA LYS A 119 -45.76 -15.16 -33.18
C LYS A 119 -46.77 -14.74 -32.13
N PHE A 120 -46.37 -13.93 -31.12
CA PHE A 120 -47.31 -13.40 -30.13
C PHE A 120 -48.41 -12.58 -30.79
N ALA A 121 -48.07 -11.74 -31.76
CA ALA A 121 -49.06 -10.96 -32.54
C ALA A 121 -50.04 -11.86 -33.35
N LYS A 122 -49.68 -13.07 -33.74
CA LYS A 122 -50.58 -14.05 -34.32
C LYS A 122 -51.50 -14.67 -33.26
N LEU A 123 -50.98 -14.99 -32.09
CA LEU A 123 -51.79 -15.45 -30.97
C LEU A 123 -52.83 -14.42 -30.56
N GLU A 124 -52.49 -13.14 -30.58
CA GLU A 124 -53.41 -12.04 -30.33
C GLU A 124 -54.61 -11.98 -31.28
N LYS A 125 -54.42 -12.46 -32.53
CA LYS A 125 -55.43 -12.48 -33.57
C LYS A 125 -56.26 -13.76 -33.62
N SER A 126 -55.92 -14.80 -32.85
CA SER A 126 -56.69 -16.04 -32.78
C SER A 126 -58.16 -15.78 -32.37
N THR A 127 -59.12 -16.46 -32.97
CA THR A 127 -60.54 -16.22 -32.74
C THR A 127 -61.17 -17.09 -31.66
N GLY A 128 -60.52 -18.19 -31.29
CA GLY A 128 -61.02 -19.13 -30.28
C GLY A 128 -59.93 -19.70 -29.37
N ALA A 129 -60.34 -20.23 -28.21
CA ALA A 129 -59.41 -20.80 -27.23
C ALA A 129 -58.66 -22.05 -27.81
N ASP A 130 -59.30 -22.88 -28.61
CA ASP A 130 -58.67 -24.04 -29.19
C ASP A 130 -57.64 -23.69 -30.24
N GLU A 131 -57.89 -22.69 -31.08
CA GLU A 131 -56.94 -22.13 -32.04
C GLU A 131 -55.72 -21.50 -31.29
N ALA A 132 -55.99 -20.70 -30.29
CA ALA A 132 -54.94 -20.10 -29.43
C ALA A 132 -54.08 -21.18 -28.77
N ARG A 133 -54.69 -22.21 -28.25
CA ARG A 133 -54.03 -23.35 -27.59
C ARG A 133 -53.13 -24.09 -28.56
N GLN A 134 -53.65 -24.45 -29.73
CA GLN A 134 -52.88 -25.16 -30.76
C GLN A 134 -51.69 -24.33 -31.22
N PHE A 135 -51.91 -23.05 -31.50
CA PHE A 135 -50.83 -22.16 -31.95
C PHE A 135 -49.76 -21.92 -30.86
N TYR A 136 -50.16 -21.77 -29.61
CA TYR A 136 -49.23 -21.64 -28.50
C TYR A 136 -48.24 -22.83 -28.42
N PHE A 137 -48.77 -24.05 -28.32
CA PHE A 137 -47.95 -25.26 -28.17
C PHE A 137 -47.17 -25.65 -29.44
N SER A 138 -47.66 -25.30 -30.64
CA SER A 138 -46.92 -25.60 -31.87
C SER A 138 -45.84 -24.59 -32.24
N GLU A 139 -46.01 -23.33 -31.90
CA GLU A 139 -45.18 -22.24 -32.42
C GLU A 139 -44.60 -21.31 -31.35
N LEU A 140 -45.47 -20.80 -30.44
CA LEU A 140 -45.07 -19.73 -29.53
C LEU A 140 -44.19 -20.22 -28.39
N GLU A 141 -44.50 -21.35 -27.82
CA GLU A 141 -43.71 -21.98 -26.73
C GLU A 141 -42.26 -22.22 -27.15
N SER A 142 -42.03 -22.72 -28.36
CA SER A 142 -40.65 -22.88 -28.88
C SER A 142 -39.93 -21.54 -29.03
N ALA A 143 -40.62 -20.49 -29.47
CA ALA A 143 -40.03 -19.17 -29.60
C ALA A 143 -39.71 -18.55 -28.22
N PHE A 144 -40.57 -18.75 -27.21
CA PHE A 144 -40.32 -18.36 -25.83
C PHE A 144 -39.02 -19.00 -25.30
N TYR A 145 -38.85 -20.31 -25.45
CA TYR A 145 -37.63 -20.99 -25.00
C TYR A 145 -36.38 -20.51 -25.74
N LYS A 146 -36.46 -20.15 -27.00
CA LYS A 146 -35.34 -19.60 -27.77
C LYS A 146 -34.90 -18.23 -27.20
N VAL A 147 -35.85 -17.35 -26.89
CA VAL A 147 -35.53 -16.04 -26.23
C VAL A 147 -34.89 -16.27 -24.89
N LYS A 148 -35.45 -17.17 -24.08
CA LYS A 148 -34.95 -17.49 -22.73
C LYS A 148 -33.52 -18.05 -22.80
N ALA A 149 -33.28 -19.02 -23.69
CA ALA A 149 -31.95 -19.60 -23.89
C ALA A 149 -30.92 -18.56 -24.33
N ALA A 150 -31.28 -17.69 -25.29
CA ALA A 150 -30.37 -16.62 -25.72
C ALA A 150 -30.05 -15.59 -24.62
N ALA A 151 -31.01 -15.31 -23.74
CA ALA A 151 -30.76 -14.48 -22.54
C ALA A 151 -29.89 -15.21 -21.51
N ASP A 152 -30.05 -16.53 -21.35
CA ASP A 152 -29.20 -17.36 -20.49
C ASP A 152 -27.75 -17.40 -20.96
N GLU A 153 -27.49 -17.44 -22.27
CA GLU A 153 -26.13 -17.37 -22.83
C GLU A 153 -25.43 -16.04 -22.47
N ILE A 154 -26.16 -14.92 -22.57
CA ILE A 154 -25.63 -13.59 -22.17
C ILE A 154 -25.35 -13.57 -20.66
N LEU A 155 -26.26 -14.11 -19.86
CA LEU A 155 -26.09 -14.21 -18.42
C LEU A 155 -24.86 -15.04 -18.06
N ALA A 156 -24.71 -16.21 -18.67
CA ALA A 156 -23.62 -17.15 -18.43
C ALA A 156 -22.25 -16.54 -18.77
N ILE A 157 -22.09 -15.96 -19.97
CA ILE A 157 -20.80 -15.39 -20.39
C ILE A 157 -20.36 -14.24 -19.48
N ASN A 158 -21.29 -13.40 -19.04
CA ASN A 158 -20.97 -12.27 -18.14
C ASN A 158 -20.67 -12.74 -16.73
N GLN A 159 -21.41 -13.72 -16.18
CA GLN A 159 -21.12 -14.30 -14.87
C GLN A 159 -19.78 -15.02 -14.84
N ASP A 160 -19.49 -15.85 -15.84
CA ASP A 160 -18.21 -16.55 -15.98
C ASP A 160 -17.03 -15.57 -16.06
N THR A 161 -17.20 -14.49 -16.81
CA THR A 161 -16.18 -13.46 -16.94
C THR A 161 -15.99 -12.69 -15.63
N MET A 162 -17.07 -12.38 -14.91
CA MET A 162 -16.96 -11.76 -13.58
C MET A 162 -16.15 -12.64 -12.63
N VAL A 163 -16.41 -13.95 -12.61
CA VAL A 163 -15.66 -14.89 -11.76
C VAL A 163 -14.17 -14.93 -12.14
N ARG A 164 -13.89 -15.13 -13.45
CA ARG A 164 -12.49 -15.19 -13.94
C ARG A 164 -11.72 -13.91 -13.66
N LYS A 165 -12.28 -12.76 -13.99
CA LYS A 165 -11.64 -11.45 -13.76
C LYS A 165 -11.47 -11.15 -12.27
N SER A 166 -12.45 -11.54 -11.44
CA SER A 166 -12.33 -11.41 -9.98
C SER A 166 -11.17 -12.25 -9.42
N ASP A 167 -11.04 -13.49 -9.89
CA ASP A 167 -9.91 -14.36 -9.50
C ASP A 167 -8.55 -13.82 -9.98
N GLU A 168 -8.50 -13.25 -11.18
CA GLU A 168 -7.29 -12.61 -11.72
C GLU A 168 -6.87 -11.41 -10.88
N VAL A 169 -7.82 -10.52 -10.53
CA VAL A 169 -7.58 -9.38 -9.66
C VAL A 169 -7.09 -9.84 -8.28
N ARG A 170 -7.71 -10.87 -7.71
CA ARG A 170 -7.29 -11.44 -6.43
C ARG A 170 -5.86 -11.98 -6.48
N ARG A 171 -5.53 -12.82 -7.47
CA ARG A 171 -4.16 -13.38 -7.65
C ARG A 171 -3.13 -12.29 -7.88
N THR A 172 -3.47 -11.29 -8.68
CA THR A 172 -2.60 -10.13 -8.91
C THR A 172 -2.39 -9.34 -7.63
N GLY A 173 -3.46 -9.12 -6.85
CA GLY A 173 -3.40 -8.47 -5.55
C GLY A 173 -2.51 -9.20 -4.55
N GLU A 174 -2.65 -10.54 -4.45
CA GLU A 174 -1.81 -11.38 -3.59
C GLU A 174 -0.32 -11.27 -3.97
N ARG A 175 -0.01 -11.34 -5.28
CA ARG A 175 1.38 -11.19 -5.78
C ARG A 175 1.93 -9.78 -5.50
N MET A 176 1.15 -8.74 -5.80
CA MET A 176 1.58 -7.35 -5.55
C MET A 176 1.77 -7.07 -4.06
N ASN A 177 0.92 -7.63 -3.20
CA ASN A 177 1.08 -7.54 -1.74
C ASN A 177 2.37 -8.22 -1.27
N ALA A 178 2.67 -9.44 -1.75
CA ALA A 178 3.92 -10.12 -1.44
C ALA A 178 5.15 -9.32 -1.89
N VAL A 179 5.12 -8.78 -3.13
CA VAL A 179 6.20 -7.92 -3.64
C VAL A 179 6.36 -6.67 -2.77
N THR A 180 5.25 -6.02 -2.39
CA THR A 180 5.27 -4.83 -1.53
C THR A 180 5.91 -5.12 -0.18
N ILE A 181 5.57 -6.26 0.45
CA ILE A 181 6.16 -6.68 1.73
C ILE A 181 7.67 -6.90 1.58
N VAL A 182 8.10 -7.62 0.54
CA VAL A 182 9.53 -7.87 0.29
C VAL A 182 10.29 -6.56 0.06
N VAL A 183 9.75 -5.66 -0.78
CA VAL A 183 10.35 -4.34 -1.05
C VAL A 183 10.42 -3.50 0.23
N ALA A 184 9.37 -3.52 1.06
CA ALA A 184 9.35 -2.80 2.33
C ALA A 184 10.41 -3.32 3.30
N LEU A 185 10.55 -4.64 3.43
CA LEU A 185 11.57 -5.26 4.29
C LEU A 185 12.99 -4.94 3.81
N LEU A 186 13.24 -5.01 2.50
CA LEU A 186 14.53 -4.65 1.92
C LEU A 186 14.86 -3.16 2.11
N ALA A 187 13.86 -2.29 1.91
CA ALA A 187 14.01 -0.84 2.11
C ALA A 187 14.32 -0.50 3.57
N LEU A 188 13.63 -1.14 4.53
CA LEU A 188 13.90 -0.99 5.96
C LEU A 188 15.28 -1.52 6.34
N ALA A 189 15.67 -2.70 5.85
CA ALA A 189 16.98 -3.28 6.13
C ALA A 189 18.10 -2.39 5.59
N LEU A 190 18.00 -1.97 4.33
CA LEU A 190 19.00 -1.11 3.68
C LEU A 190 19.05 0.28 4.32
N GLY A 191 17.89 0.91 4.53
CA GLY A 191 17.79 2.22 5.18
C GLY A 191 18.31 2.20 6.61
N GLY A 192 17.99 1.17 7.38
CA GLY A 192 18.50 0.94 8.74
C GLY A 192 20.00 0.69 8.77
N PHE A 193 20.51 -0.12 7.85
CA PHE A 193 21.95 -0.36 7.71
C PHE A 193 22.71 0.93 7.41
N VAL A 194 22.29 1.68 6.39
CA VAL A 194 22.92 2.96 6.01
C VAL A 194 22.82 3.98 7.15
N SER A 195 21.66 4.12 7.77
CA SER A 195 21.45 5.00 8.91
C SER A 195 22.37 4.66 10.09
N THR A 196 22.47 3.38 10.44
CA THR A 196 23.36 2.91 11.51
C THR A 196 24.84 3.18 11.20
N LEU A 197 25.24 2.94 9.94
CA LEU A 197 26.60 3.22 9.47
C LEU A 197 26.95 4.72 9.58
N LEU A 198 26.03 5.59 9.13
CA LEU A 198 26.21 7.04 9.21
C LEU A 198 26.23 7.52 10.65
N THR A 199 25.30 7.05 11.49
CA THR A 199 25.24 7.41 12.91
C THR A 199 26.51 7.01 13.64
N ARG A 200 27.01 5.78 13.44
CA ARG A 200 28.28 5.33 14.03
C ARG A 200 29.46 6.21 13.62
N ARG A 201 29.57 6.56 12.32
CA ARG A 201 30.62 7.46 11.81
C ARG A 201 30.54 8.86 12.40
N LEU A 202 29.33 9.35 12.68
CA LEU A 202 29.13 10.68 13.27
C LEU A 202 29.38 10.71 14.77
N LEU A 203 29.10 9.63 15.49
CA LEU A 203 29.29 9.54 16.94
C LEU A 203 30.68 9.05 17.36
N GLN A 204 31.45 8.44 16.46
CA GLN A 204 32.82 7.97 16.76
C GLN A 204 33.75 9.07 17.35
N PRO A 205 33.73 10.32 16.88
CA PRO A 205 34.55 11.38 17.48
C PRO A 205 34.16 11.69 18.94
N LEU A 206 32.88 11.53 19.29
CA LEU A 206 32.39 11.76 20.68
C LEU A 206 32.94 10.69 21.62
N SER A 207 32.94 9.44 21.22
CA SER A 207 33.55 8.33 21.98
C SER A 207 35.06 8.56 22.20
N ALA A 208 35.78 8.99 21.17
CA ALA A 208 37.18 9.32 21.29
C ALA A 208 37.48 10.51 22.24
N LEU A 209 36.57 11.51 22.25
CA LEU A 209 36.67 12.63 23.16
C LEU A 209 36.40 12.21 24.62
N SER A 210 35.42 11.36 24.85
CA SER A 210 35.12 10.76 26.16
C SER A 210 36.30 9.98 26.72
N GLU A 211 36.93 9.14 25.89
CA GLU A 211 38.12 8.39 26.25
C GLU A 211 39.29 9.31 26.60
N ALA A 212 39.52 10.36 25.80
CA ALA A 212 40.56 11.33 26.05
C ALA A 212 40.33 12.08 27.38
N THR A 213 39.05 12.40 27.69
CA THR A 213 38.68 13.04 28.97
C THR A 213 38.98 12.14 30.17
N HIS A 214 38.64 10.84 30.05
CA HIS A 214 38.91 9.86 31.08
C HIS A 214 40.42 9.72 31.37
N ARG A 215 41.24 9.64 30.31
CA ARG A 215 42.69 9.56 30.44
C ARG A 215 43.32 10.81 31.10
N ILE A 216 42.79 12.01 30.84
CA ILE A 216 43.21 13.22 31.54
C ILE A 216 42.85 13.13 33.05
N GLY A 217 41.68 12.59 33.38
CA GLY A 217 41.27 12.34 34.78
C GLY A 217 42.21 11.37 35.50
N GLU A 218 42.79 10.41 34.80
CA GLU A 218 43.83 9.49 35.31
C GLU A 218 45.22 10.11 35.39
N GLY A 219 45.37 11.38 35.02
CA GLY A 219 46.65 12.11 35.12
C GLY A 219 47.49 12.07 33.83
N HIS A 220 46.99 11.54 32.72
CA HIS A 220 47.67 11.51 31.43
C HIS A 220 47.43 12.82 30.64
N PHE A 221 48.02 13.95 31.09
CA PHE A 221 47.75 15.29 30.52
C PHE A 221 48.30 15.53 29.10
N ASP A 222 49.10 14.61 28.58
CA ASP A 222 49.60 14.65 27.21
C ASP A 222 48.58 14.13 26.19
N THR A 223 47.47 13.58 26.65
CA THR A 223 46.39 13.09 25.81
C THR A 223 45.75 14.22 25.01
N ARG A 224 45.55 14.00 23.71
CA ARG A 224 44.85 14.95 22.81
C ARG A 224 43.75 14.24 22.04
N ALA A 225 42.62 14.93 21.93
CA ALA A 225 41.52 14.51 21.09
C ALA A 225 41.82 14.83 19.63
N ARG A 226 41.46 13.90 18.71
CA ARG A 226 41.60 14.14 17.26
C ARG A 226 40.57 15.14 16.78
N VAL A 227 41.04 16.29 16.25
CA VAL A 227 40.17 17.29 15.60
C VAL A 227 39.90 16.87 14.19
N ARG A 228 38.62 16.61 13.81
CA ARG A 228 38.20 16.32 12.44
C ARG A 228 36.99 17.18 12.06
N GLY A 229 37.10 17.89 10.93
CA GLY A 229 36.02 18.72 10.41
C GLY A 229 35.98 20.13 11.02
N ASN A 230 34.82 20.79 10.82
CA ASN A 230 34.61 22.19 11.23
C ASN A 230 33.21 22.39 11.80
N ASP A 231 32.72 21.39 12.55
CA ASP A 231 31.44 21.39 13.26
C ASP A 231 31.63 21.57 14.77
N GLU A 232 30.55 21.48 15.51
CA GLU A 232 30.53 21.65 16.97
C GLU A 232 31.40 20.61 17.69
N LEU A 233 31.52 19.38 17.16
CA LEU A 233 32.41 18.35 17.71
C LEU A 233 33.87 18.68 17.49
N ALA A 234 34.22 19.25 16.34
CA ALA A 234 35.58 19.71 16.08
C ALA A 234 35.95 20.91 16.97
N GLN A 235 34.99 21.82 17.25
CA GLN A 235 35.18 22.90 18.18
C GLN A 235 35.41 22.37 19.58
N LEU A 236 34.55 21.45 20.05
CA LEU A 236 34.68 20.83 21.38
C LEU A 236 36.04 20.13 21.55
N ALA A 237 36.52 19.42 20.50
CA ALA A 237 37.83 18.79 20.51
C ALA A 237 38.97 19.81 20.59
N ARG A 238 38.87 20.99 19.96
CA ARG A 238 39.82 22.09 20.08
C ARG A 238 39.85 22.66 21.51
N ASP A 239 38.67 22.94 22.05
CA ASP A 239 38.53 23.49 23.39
C ASP A 239 39.04 22.53 24.47
N PHE A 240 38.75 21.24 24.31
CA PHE A 240 39.31 20.17 25.14
C PHE A 240 40.85 20.13 25.05
N ASN A 241 41.43 20.18 23.85
CA ASN A 241 42.89 20.16 23.67
C ASN A 241 43.57 21.38 24.28
N ALA A 242 42.92 22.57 24.21
CA ALA A 242 43.39 23.79 24.87
C ALA A 242 43.37 23.67 26.39
N MET A 243 42.29 23.10 26.94
CA MET A 243 42.20 22.82 28.40
C MET A 243 43.27 21.81 28.85
N ALA A 244 43.42 20.69 28.08
CA ALA A 244 44.44 19.67 28.36
C ALA A 244 45.86 20.26 28.33
N GLY A 245 46.15 21.18 27.40
CA GLY A 245 47.43 21.90 27.35
C GLY A 245 47.68 22.73 28.58
N ARG A 246 46.71 23.51 29.01
CA ARG A 246 46.83 24.36 30.24
C ARG A 246 47.02 23.50 31.49
N LEU A 247 46.34 22.35 31.61
CA LEU A 247 46.51 21.43 32.74
C LEU A 247 47.93 20.81 32.75
N ALA A 248 48.46 20.45 31.59
CA ALA A 248 49.82 19.91 31.45
C ALA A 248 50.88 20.95 31.88
N GLU A 249 50.73 22.23 31.44
CA GLU A 249 51.61 23.34 31.83
C GLU A 249 51.54 23.62 33.32
N TYR A 250 50.32 23.71 33.88
CA TYR A 250 50.12 23.95 35.32
C TYR A 250 50.79 22.88 36.17
N ARG A 251 50.63 21.59 35.83
CA ARG A 251 51.27 20.50 36.53
C ARG A 251 52.81 20.56 36.43
N LYS A 252 53.34 20.90 35.25
CA LYS A 252 54.78 21.03 35.05
C LYS A 252 55.37 22.18 35.90
N SER A 253 54.67 23.32 35.95
CA SER A 253 55.08 24.48 36.77
C SER A 253 55.01 24.17 38.24
N SER A 254 53.91 23.59 38.73
CA SER A 254 53.73 23.23 40.15
C SER A 254 54.72 22.17 40.62
N LEU A 255 55.05 21.15 39.77
CA LEU A 255 56.06 20.18 40.09
C LEU A 255 57.47 20.81 40.13
N GLY A 256 57.74 21.73 39.20
CA GLY A 256 58.99 22.50 39.17
C GLY A 256 59.18 23.36 40.44
N GLU A 257 58.15 24.08 40.85
CA GLU A 257 58.17 24.91 42.09
C GLU A 257 58.38 24.07 43.38
N LEU A 258 57.69 22.86 43.43
CA LEU A 258 57.88 21.92 44.57
C LEU A 258 59.29 21.33 44.57
N LEU A 259 59.82 20.96 43.41
CA LEU A 259 61.20 20.47 43.36
C LEU A 259 62.21 21.54 43.75
N GLN A 260 62.05 22.75 43.26
CA GLN A 260 62.90 23.87 43.59
C GLN A 260 62.82 24.24 45.07
N ALA A 261 61.63 24.25 45.67
CA ALA A 261 61.45 24.44 47.13
C ALA A 261 62.11 23.31 47.93
N HIS A 262 61.97 22.05 47.46
CA HIS A 262 62.65 20.90 48.12
C HIS A 262 64.19 21.02 48.09
N LEU A 263 64.72 21.31 46.90
CA LEU A 263 66.16 21.49 46.71
C LEU A 263 66.70 22.69 47.55
N SER A 264 65.94 23.75 47.58
CA SER A 264 66.31 24.95 48.40
C SER A 264 66.30 24.64 49.89
N MET A 265 65.32 23.90 50.36
CA MET A 265 65.20 23.46 51.74
C MET A 265 66.35 22.45 52.08
N GLN A 266 66.69 21.57 51.23
CA GLN A 266 67.79 20.63 51.38
C GLN A 266 69.14 21.36 51.42
N ALA A 267 69.39 22.30 50.52
CA ALA A 267 70.56 23.15 50.54
C ALA A 267 70.69 24.02 51.78
N ALA A 268 69.55 24.50 52.30
CA ALA A 268 69.50 25.25 53.53
C ALA A 268 69.90 24.34 54.73
N ILE A 269 69.42 23.13 54.80
CA ILE A 269 69.75 22.15 55.84
C ILE A 269 71.23 21.75 55.77
N ASP A 270 71.74 21.47 54.57
CA ASP A 270 73.13 21.05 54.30
C ASP A 270 74.14 22.21 54.64
N SER A 271 73.67 23.44 54.63
CA SER A 271 74.48 24.60 54.94
C SER A 271 74.64 24.88 56.47
N LEU A 272 73.90 24.17 57.31
CA LEU A 272 73.96 24.28 58.74
C LEU A 272 75.20 23.55 59.26
N THR A 273 76.06 24.26 59.99
CA THR A 273 77.30 23.71 60.47
C THR A 273 77.09 22.83 61.78
N ASP A 274 75.92 22.98 62.37
CA ASP A 274 75.51 22.17 63.53
C ASP A 274 74.52 21.05 63.17
N PRO A 275 74.56 19.91 63.87
CA PRO A 275 73.61 18.84 63.61
C PRO A 275 72.16 19.22 63.91
N VAL A 276 71.28 19.17 62.93
CA VAL A 276 69.85 19.48 63.12
C VAL A 276 69.06 18.14 63.05
N VAL A 277 68.24 17.98 64.10
CA VAL A 277 67.31 16.85 64.18
C VAL A 277 65.90 17.39 63.99
N ILE A 278 65.22 16.89 62.99
CA ILE A 278 63.82 17.26 62.67
C ILE A 278 62.93 16.20 63.24
N PHE A 279 62.05 16.56 64.13
CA PHE A 279 60.99 15.61 64.60
C PHE A 279 59.69 15.86 63.87
N SER A 280 58.99 14.77 63.47
CA SER A 280 57.65 14.89 63.05
C SER A 280 56.73 15.24 64.20
N VAL A 281 55.54 15.88 63.95
CA VAL A 281 54.53 16.20 64.99
C VAL A 281 54.05 14.92 65.72
N ALA A 282 54.29 13.71 65.17
CA ALA A 282 53.96 12.41 65.77
C ALA A 282 55.09 11.88 66.67
N GLY A 283 56.27 12.57 66.77
CA GLY A 283 57.40 12.16 67.66
C GLY A 283 58.31 11.10 67.12
N ASP A 284 58.19 10.75 65.78
CA ASP A 284 59.10 9.80 65.08
C ASP A 284 60.20 10.53 64.35
#